data_f1cd9f9dc5e06c2730fc952d9447a771
#
_entry.id   f1cd9f9dc5e06c2730fc952d9447a771
#
_cell.length_a   1.000
_cell.length_b   1.000
_cell.length_c   1.000
_cell.angle_alpha   90.00
_cell.angle_beta   90.00
_cell.angle_gamma   90.00
#
_symmetry.space_group_name_H-M   'P 1'
#
loop_
_entity.id
_entity.type
_entity.pdbx_description
1 polymer ?
#
loop_
_entity_poly.entity_id
_entity_poly.type
_entity_poly.pdbx_seq_one_letter_code
_entity_poly.pdbx_strand_id
1 'polypeptide(L)'
;PYRRQRQMCIRDSIKPGQPSTTLSGGESQRVKLATELSKRDTGKTVYILDEPTTGLHFEDIRVLMTVLNKLVDKGNTVIVIEHNLDVIKMADYIIDMGPEGGRGGGQLLSCGTPEEVAKSDKGYTPRFIKEELENQ
;
A
#
# COMPACT_ATOMS: atom_id res chain seq x y z
N PRO A 1 0.40 -21.91 5.17
CA PRO A 1 1.45 -21.05 4.61
C PRO A 1 1.23 -19.56 4.93
N TYR A 2 0.00 -19.10 4.85
CA TYR A 2 -0.37 -17.68 5.07
C TYR A 2 -0.13 -17.20 6.52
N ARG A 3 -0.45 -18.03 7.52
CA ARG A 3 -0.14 -17.75 8.92
C ARG A 3 1.36 -17.67 9.21
N ARG A 4 2.18 -18.50 8.53
CA ARG A 4 3.65 -18.48 8.66
C ARG A 4 4.25 -17.21 8.09
N GLN A 5 3.82 -16.78 6.91
CA GLN A 5 4.33 -15.55 6.27
C GLN A 5 3.99 -14.31 7.10
N ARG A 6 2.78 -14.24 7.67
CA ARG A 6 2.38 -13.14 8.56
C ARG A 6 3.21 -13.08 9.85
N GLN A 7 3.58 -14.24 10.41
CA GLN A 7 4.47 -14.31 11.57
C GLN A 7 5.91 -13.89 11.24
N MET A 8 6.38 -14.13 10.02
CA MET A 8 7.71 -13.69 9.60
C MET A 8 7.82 -12.18 9.48
N CYS A 9 6.87 -11.48 8.84
CA CYS A 9 6.90 -10.02 8.75
C CYS A 9 6.91 -9.33 10.12
N ILE A 10 6.27 -9.91 11.12
CA ILE A 10 6.26 -9.38 12.49
C ILE A 10 7.57 -9.73 13.23
N ARG A 11 8.14 -10.91 13.00
CA ARG A 11 9.32 -11.37 13.73
C ARG A 11 10.61 -10.64 13.38
N ASP A 12 10.77 -10.25 12.12
CA ASP A 12 12.04 -9.70 11.66
C ASP A 12 12.21 -8.22 11.95
N SER A 13 11.10 -7.47 12.11
CA SER A 13 11.13 -6.03 12.33
C SER A 13 10.62 -5.57 13.70
N ILE A 14 9.90 -6.40 14.46
CA ILE A 14 9.26 -5.98 15.72
C ILE A 14 9.56 -7.00 16.83
N LYS A 15 10.15 -6.52 17.94
CA LYS A 15 10.37 -7.32 19.14
C LYS A 15 9.11 -7.32 20.01
N PRO A 16 8.56 -8.51 20.40
CA PRO A 16 7.45 -8.56 21.35
C PRO A 16 7.79 -7.83 22.65
N GLY A 17 6.82 -7.02 23.14
CA GLY A 17 6.97 -6.30 24.40
C GLY A 17 7.67 -4.94 24.31
N GLN A 18 8.09 -4.49 23.12
CA GLN A 18 8.63 -3.13 22.99
C GLN A 18 7.50 -2.08 23.12
N PRO A 19 7.77 -0.91 23.75
CA PRO A 19 6.79 0.16 23.85
C PRO A 19 6.35 0.67 22.45
N SER A 20 5.07 1.03 22.31
CA SER A 20 4.53 1.56 21.05
C SER A 20 5.22 2.83 20.57
N THR A 21 5.79 3.60 21.49
CA THR A 21 6.58 4.82 21.20
C THR A 21 7.91 4.56 20.51
N THR A 22 8.41 3.31 20.52
CA THR A 22 9.64 2.91 19.83
C THR A 22 9.40 2.40 18.42
N LEU A 23 8.14 2.27 18.01
CA LEU A 23 7.75 1.81 16.67
C LEU A 23 7.73 2.99 15.69
N SER A 24 8.28 2.79 14.50
CA SER A 24 8.06 3.71 13.38
C SER A 24 6.58 3.73 12.98
N GLY A 25 6.13 4.77 12.26
CA GLY A 25 4.77 4.85 11.76
C GLY A 25 4.36 3.62 10.95
N GLY A 26 5.23 3.16 10.04
CA GLY A 26 4.99 1.96 9.23
C GLY A 26 4.94 0.67 10.07
N GLU A 27 5.79 0.52 11.08
CA GLU A 27 5.76 -0.63 11.99
C GLU A 27 4.46 -0.68 12.80
N SER A 28 4.00 0.46 13.30
CA SER A 28 2.72 0.56 14.02
C SER A 28 1.54 0.18 13.13
N GLN A 29 1.52 0.61 11.87
CA GLN A 29 0.48 0.25 10.90
C GLN A 29 0.50 -1.26 10.62
N ARG A 30 1.67 -1.87 10.44
CA ARG A 30 1.80 -3.32 10.20
C ARG A 30 1.30 -4.15 11.38
N VAL A 31 1.57 -3.73 12.62
CA VAL A 31 1.05 -4.41 13.83
C VAL A 31 -0.48 -4.32 13.85
N LYS A 32 -1.05 -3.14 13.61
CA LYS A 32 -2.51 -2.96 13.52
C LYS A 32 -3.11 -3.81 12.42
N LEU A 33 -2.51 -3.81 11.22
CA LEU A 33 -2.95 -4.62 10.09
C LEU A 33 -2.93 -6.11 10.42
N ALA A 34 -1.86 -6.61 11.05
CA ALA A 34 -1.76 -8.00 11.48
C ALA A 34 -2.84 -8.38 12.51
N THR A 35 -3.19 -7.44 13.39
CA THR A 35 -4.26 -7.61 14.37
C THR A 35 -5.63 -7.68 13.68
N GLU A 36 -5.91 -6.76 12.76
CA GLU A 36 -7.17 -6.74 11.99
C GLU A 36 -7.35 -8.00 11.14
N LEU A 37 -6.26 -8.47 10.49
CA LEU A 37 -6.27 -9.72 9.73
C LEU A 37 -6.56 -10.96 10.58
N SER A 38 -6.31 -10.87 11.89
CA SER A 38 -6.60 -11.96 12.84
C SER A 38 -8.05 -12.01 13.26
N LYS A 39 -8.80 -10.92 13.10
CA LYS A 39 -10.21 -10.84 13.44
C LYS A 39 -11.07 -11.52 12.38
N ARG A 40 -12.30 -11.88 12.78
CA ARG A 40 -13.35 -12.25 11.81
C ARG A 40 -13.69 -11.02 11.00
N ASP A 41 -13.42 -11.10 9.73
CA ASP A 41 -13.69 -10.03 8.79
C ASP A 41 -15.14 -10.13 8.27
N THR A 42 -15.85 -8.99 8.29
CA THR A 42 -17.24 -8.91 7.80
C THR A 42 -17.32 -8.59 6.31
N GLY A 43 -16.19 -8.28 5.66
CA GLY A 43 -16.15 -7.84 4.26
C GLY A 43 -16.75 -6.46 4.00
N LYS A 44 -16.89 -5.62 5.04
CA LYS A 44 -17.51 -4.28 4.96
C LYS A 44 -16.64 -3.21 5.64
N THR A 45 -15.33 -3.40 5.64
CA THR A 45 -14.38 -2.50 6.30
C THR A 45 -13.62 -1.68 5.26
N VAL A 46 -13.38 -0.40 5.56
CA VAL A 46 -12.47 0.46 4.81
C VAL A 46 -11.16 0.56 5.59
N TYR A 47 -10.07 0.15 4.96
CA TYR A 47 -8.71 0.28 5.48
C TYR A 47 -8.01 1.45 4.78
N ILE A 48 -7.46 2.36 5.55
CA ILE A 48 -6.66 3.48 5.03
C ILE A 48 -5.24 3.32 5.59
N LEU A 49 -4.28 3.19 4.71
CA LEU A 49 -2.87 2.96 5.04
C LEU A 49 -2.03 4.11 4.47
N ASP A 50 -1.26 4.74 5.31
CA ASP A 50 -0.38 5.84 4.96
C ASP A 50 1.07 5.36 4.95
N GLU A 51 1.69 5.36 3.76
CA GLU A 51 3.05 4.89 3.48
C GLU A 51 3.42 3.56 4.18
N PRO A 52 2.60 2.49 4.01
CA PRO A 52 2.81 1.25 4.74
C PRO A 52 4.08 0.51 4.35
N THR A 53 4.74 0.89 3.25
CA THR A 53 5.99 0.27 2.78
C THR A 53 7.24 0.90 3.36
N THR A 54 7.13 1.98 4.13
CA THR A 54 8.28 2.66 4.73
C THR A 54 9.14 1.71 5.55
N GLY A 55 10.43 1.63 5.19
CA GLY A 55 11.40 0.75 5.86
C GLY A 55 11.26 -0.74 5.54
N LEU A 56 10.47 -1.12 4.54
CA LEU A 56 10.35 -2.50 4.07
C LEU A 56 11.31 -2.81 2.93
N HIS A 57 11.85 -4.04 2.94
CA HIS A 57 12.53 -4.63 1.80
C HIS A 57 11.51 -5.11 0.75
N PHE A 58 11.98 -5.32 -0.47
CA PHE A 58 11.14 -5.72 -1.61
C PHE A 58 10.27 -6.97 -1.34
N GLU A 59 10.84 -7.99 -0.71
CA GLU A 59 10.08 -9.21 -0.37
C GLU A 59 8.96 -8.94 0.67
N ASP A 60 9.21 -8.04 1.61
CA ASP A 60 8.20 -7.65 2.62
C ASP A 60 7.05 -6.89 1.96
N ILE A 61 7.34 -6.05 0.95
CA ILE A 61 6.33 -5.34 0.16
C ILE A 61 5.43 -6.35 -0.55
N ARG A 62 5.99 -7.39 -1.18
CA ARG A 62 5.21 -8.46 -1.84
C ARG A 62 4.28 -9.17 -0.87
N VAL A 63 4.78 -9.47 0.33
CA VAL A 63 3.97 -10.09 1.40
C VAL A 63 2.84 -9.15 1.83
N LEU A 64 3.14 -7.87 2.04
CA LEU A 64 2.14 -6.85 2.38
C LEU A 64 1.05 -6.78 1.32
N MET A 65 1.41 -6.69 0.04
CA MET A 65 0.45 -6.63 -1.07
C MET A 65 -0.42 -7.88 -1.13
N THR A 66 0.15 -9.07 -0.91
CA THR A 66 -0.63 -10.31 -0.84
C THR A 66 -1.68 -10.26 0.27
N VAL A 67 -1.34 -9.67 1.39
CA VAL A 67 -2.24 -9.49 2.53
C VAL A 67 -3.36 -8.51 2.20
N LEU A 68 -3.03 -7.36 1.59
CA LEU A 68 -4.01 -6.34 1.20
C LEU A 68 -4.99 -6.88 0.16
N ASN A 69 -4.50 -7.59 -0.85
CA ASN A 69 -5.35 -8.22 -1.85
C ASN A 69 -6.33 -9.22 -1.23
N LYS A 70 -5.92 -10.00 -0.25
CA LYS A 70 -6.83 -10.88 0.47
C LYS A 70 -7.91 -10.17 1.27
N LEU A 71 -7.64 -8.94 1.77
CA LEU A 71 -8.68 -8.11 2.38
C LEU A 71 -9.69 -7.65 1.35
N VAL A 72 -9.22 -7.23 0.17
CA VAL A 72 -10.08 -6.83 -0.95
C VAL A 72 -10.93 -8.00 -1.44
N ASP A 73 -10.34 -9.19 -1.61
CA ASP A 73 -11.04 -10.41 -2.04
C ASP A 73 -12.17 -10.80 -1.08
N LYS A 74 -12.09 -10.42 0.18
CA LYS A 74 -13.15 -10.60 1.17
C LYS A 74 -14.27 -9.56 1.11
N GLY A 75 -14.17 -8.59 0.20
CA GLY A 75 -15.16 -7.53 0.00
C GLY A 75 -14.86 -6.22 0.71
N ASN A 76 -13.69 -6.09 1.34
CA ASN A 76 -13.26 -4.84 1.96
C ASN A 76 -12.72 -3.85 0.94
N THR A 77 -12.69 -2.58 1.31
CA THR A 77 -12.04 -1.52 0.54
C THR A 77 -10.70 -1.17 1.19
N VAL A 78 -9.63 -1.15 0.40
CA VAL A 78 -8.28 -0.79 0.86
C VAL A 78 -7.81 0.45 0.10
N ILE A 79 -7.50 1.52 0.82
CA ILE A 79 -6.94 2.75 0.29
C ILE A 79 -5.52 2.86 0.81
N VAL A 80 -4.55 2.96 -0.10
CA VAL A 80 -3.12 3.06 0.23
C VAL A 80 -2.59 4.39 -0.30
N ILE A 81 -2.01 5.19 0.58
CA ILE A 81 -1.28 6.40 0.21
C ILE A 81 0.18 5.99 0.06
N GLU A 82 0.69 6.06 -1.16
CA GLU A 82 2.04 5.57 -1.49
C GLU A 82 2.69 6.35 -2.63
N HIS A 83 4.01 6.34 -2.63
CA HIS A 83 4.85 6.83 -3.71
C HIS A 83 5.78 5.73 -4.27
N ASN A 84 5.71 4.53 -3.70
CA ASN A 84 6.45 3.37 -4.19
C ASN A 84 5.78 2.79 -5.44
N LEU A 85 6.48 2.83 -6.57
CA LEU A 85 5.97 2.38 -7.86
C LEU A 85 5.61 0.89 -7.89
N ASP A 86 6.33 0.05 -7.13
CA ASP A 86 6.02 -1.39 -7.04
C ASP A 86 4.66 -1.65 -6.40
N VAL A 87 4.20 -0.76 -5.52
CA VAL A 87 2.86 -0.81 -4.95
C VAL A 87 1.83 -0.21 -5.89
N ILE A 88 2.14 0.96 -6.46
CA ILE A 88 1.23 1.70 -7.33
C ILE A 88 0.82 0.87 -8.55
N LYS A 89 1.77 0.18 -9.20
CA LYS A 89 1.49 -0.68 -10.36
C LYS A 89 0.62 -1.90 -10.06
N MET A 90 0.50 -2.30 -8.77
CA MET A 90 -0.34 -3.42 -8.32
C MET A 90 -1.75 -2.99 -7.89
N ALA A 91 -2.04 -1.69 -7.94
CA ALA A 91 -3.36 -1.18 -7.56
C ALA A 91 -4.41 -1.47 -8.66
N ASP A 92 -5.65 -1.75 -8.24
CA ASP A 92 -6.78 -1.89 -9.18
C ASP A 92 -7.21 -0.51 -9.70
N TYR A 93 -7.02 0.54 -8.89
CA TYR A 93 -7.39 1.91 -9.21
C TYR A 93 -6.42 2.91 -8.59
N ILE A 94 -5.98 3.88 -9.38
CA ILE A 94 -5.03 4.92 -8.98
C ILE A 94 -5.75 6.26 -8.95
N ILE A 95 -5.44 7.07 -7.95
CA ILE A 95 -5.83 8.48 -7.83
C ILE A 95 -4.55 9.28 -7.70
N ASP A 96 -4.15 9.96 -8.79
CA ASP A 96 -2.93 10.76 -8.83
C ASP A 96 -3.22 12.21 -8.45
N MET A 97 -2.56 12.66 -7.39
CA MET A 97 -2.73 13.98 -6.80
C MET A 97 -1.46 14.81 -6.99
N GLY A 98 -1.60 16.06 -7.40
CA GLY A 98 -0.43 16.90 -7.60
C GLY A 98 -0.79 18.32 -8.03
N PRO A 99 0.06 19.00 -8.86
CA PRO A 99 1.39 18.55 -9.36
C PRO A 99 2.49 18.57 -8.30
N GLU A 100 2.34 19.37 -7.26
CA GLU A 100 3.32 19.57 -6.18
C GLU A 100 2.72 19.23 -4.82
N GLY A 101 3.52 19.31 -3.76
CA GLY A 101 3.06 19.21 -2.37
C GLY A 101 2.61 20.57 -1.80
N GLY A 102 1.89 20.56 -0.68
CA GLY A 102 1.50 21.76 0.03
C GLY A 102 0.50 22.64 -0.73
N ARG A 103 0.74 23.97 -0.75
CA ARG A 103 -0.19 24.95 -1.36
C ARG A 103 -0.32 24.85 -2.88
N GLY A 104 0.67 24.28 -3.56
CA GLY A 104 0.66 24.06 -5.02
C GLY A 104 0.10 22.70 -5.43
N GLY A 105 -0.26 21.84 -4.47
CA GLY A 105 -0.74 20.50 -4.68
C GLY A 105 -2.22 20.29 -4.40
N GLY A 106 -2.59 19.04 -4.21
CA GLY A 106 -3.95 18.65 -3.84
C GLY A 106 -4.97 18.68 -4.98
N GLN A 107 -4.51 18.81 -6.23
CA GLN A 107 -5.37 18.72 -7.41
C GLN A 107 -5.40 17.29 -7.92
N LEU A 108 -6.56 16.83 -8.36
CA LEU A 108 -6.68 15.57 -9.08
C LEU A 108 -6.08 15.72 -10.48
N LEU A 109 -5.00 15.03 -10.76
CA LEU A 109 -4.33 15.05 -12.07
C LEU A 109 -4.88 13.99 -13.01
N SER A 110 -4.94 12.75 -12.52
CA SER A 110 -5.49 11.60 -13.25
C SER A 110 -6.05 10.57 -12.27
N CYS A 111 -6.98 9.76 -12.75
CA CYS A 111 -7.48 8.61 -12.02
C CYS A 111 -7.94 7.52 -12.98
N GLY A 112 -7.89 6.27 -12.55
CA GLY A 112 -8.27 5.11 -13.34
C GLY A 112 -7.44 3.88 -13.00
N THR A 113 -7.56 2.86 -13.84
CA THR A 113 -6.66 1.70 -13.76
C THR A 113 -5.22 2.12 -14.10
N PRO A 114 -4.19 1.33 -13.74
CA PRO A 114 -2.82 1.63 -14.12
C PRO A 114 -2.65 1.91 -15.63
N GLU A 115 -3.33 1.14 -16.49
CA GLU A 115 -3.28 1.30 -17.94
C GLU A 115 -3.97 2.59 -18.44
N GLU A 116 -5.01 3.03 -17.73
CA GLU A 116 -5.70 4.29 -18.03
C GLU A 116 -4.85 5.48 -17.60
N VAL A 117 -4.26 5.42 -16.41
CA VAL A 117 -3.37 6.46 -15.88
C VAL A 117 -2.11 6.56 -16.74
N ALA A 118 -1.53 5.45 -17.19
CA ALA A 118 -0.35 5.44 -18.07
C ALA A 118 -0.55 6.20 -19.40
N LYS A 119 -1.81 6.39 -19.82
CA LYS A 119 -2.16 7.17 -21.04
C LYS A 119 -2.31 8.66 -20.77
N SER A 120 -2.33 9.08 -19.50
CA SER A 120 -2.43 10.49 -19.14
C SER A 120 -1.14 11.24 -19.47
N ASP A 121 -1.25 12.48 -19.84
CA ASP A 121 -0.14 13.42 -20.04
C ASP A 121 0.03 14.40 -18.86
N LYS A 122 -0.78 14.23 -17.82
CA LYS A 122 -0.79 15.12 -16.65
C LYS A 122 0.01 14.51 -15.49
N GLY A 123 0.99 15.26 -14.98
CA GLY A 123 1.81 14.87 -13.86
C GLY A 123 3.00 13.98 -14.24
N TYR A 124 3.66 13.44 -13.23
CA TYR A 124 4.86 12.59 -13.39
C TYR A 124 4.53 11.09 -13.33
N THR A 125 3.53 10.73 -12.54
CA THR A 125 3.13 9.35 -12.28
C THR A 125 2.82 8.53 -13.55
N PRO A 126 2.10 9.07 -14.55
CA PRO A 126 1.78 8.32 -15.77
C PRO A 126 3.01 7.82 -16.53
N ARG A 127 4.04 8.65 -16.63
CA ARG A 127 5.29 8.28 -17.29
C ARG A 127 5.97 7.09 -16.65
N PHE A 128 6.06 7.09 -15.33
CA PHE A 128 6.68 6.00 -14.58
C PHE A 128 5.86 4.71 -14.67
N ILE A 129 4.54 4.79 -14.60
CA ILE A 129 3.66 3.63 -14.75
C ILE A 129 3.81 3.04 -16.16
N LYS A 130 3.88 3.88 -17.19
CA LYS A 130 4.07 3.44 -18.58
C LYS A 130 5.40 2.66 -18.73
N GLU A 131 6.49 3.21 -18.22
CA GLU A 131 7.81 2.56 -18.25
C GLU A 131 7.80 1.20 -17.53
N GLU A 132 7.09 1.09 -16.40
CA GLU A 132 6.95 -0.16 -15.64
C GLU A 132 6.08 -1.20 -16.35
N LEU A 133 5.01 -0.79 -17.04
CA LEU A 133 4.14 -1.70 -17.82
C LEU A 133 4.82 -2.21 -19.08
N GLU A 134 5.71 -1.42 -19.70
CA GLU A 134 6.47 -1.81 -20.88
C GLU A 134 7.63 -2.78 -20.56
N ASN A 135 8.08 -2.84 -19.31
CA ASN A 135 9.19 -3.69 -18.85
C ASN A 135 8.73 -5.05 -18.28
N GLN A 136 7.44 -5.38 -18.33
CA GLN A 136 6.88 -6.68 -17.95
C GLN A 136 6.74 -7.59 -19.16
#